data_9d6bd146bab44f2a1872fd64dd7b85e0
#
_entry.id   9d6bd146bab44f2a1872fd64dd7b85e0
#
_cell.length_a   1.000
_cell.length_b   1.000
_cell.length_c   1.000
_cell.angle_alpha   90.00
_cell.angle_beta   90.00
_cell.angle_gamma   90.00
#
_symmetry.space_group_name_H-M   'P 1'
#
loop_
_entity.id
_entity.type
_entity.pdbx_description
1 polymer ?
#
loop_
_entity_poly.entity_id
_entity_poly.type
_entity_poly.pdbx_seq_one_letter_code
_entity_poly.pdbx_strand_id
1 'polypeptide(L)'
;VAYPIVFTQHRGWSVGTSGLAFLGIGVGTLLAIAMEPVWRRLINSSPKKDPETGRAAPEATALVMCIGAVLTPIGQLVFSWTCLPASIPPAVPIAFGIPFGMGNTLSFIYGSNYLAGAYGIYAASALAGNAVMRSVFGAALPLAGPAMYEAMTPQWAGTLLGLLEVLLIPIPFAFYRYGDRIRDRSRVIRQMREDKAKSERRQARWLARKQRAQKR
;
A
#
# COMPACT_ATOMS: atom_id res chain seq x y z
N VAL A 1 18.48 -0.86 -2.99
CA VAL A 1 19.74 -1.44 -2.51
C VAL A 1 20.03 -2.77 -3.22
N ALA A 2 19.09 -3.75 -3.24
CA ALA A 2 19.32 -5.08 -3.82
C ALA A 2 19.72 -5.08 -5.31
N TYR A 3 19.00 -4.32 -6.15
CA TYR A 3 19.23 -4.31 -7.60
C TYR A 3 20.65 -3.89 -8.02
N PRO A 4 21.20 -2.75 -7.54
CA PRO A 4 22.59 -2.39 -7.84
C PRO A 4 23.59 -3.44 -7.36
N ILE A 5 23.42 -4.00 -6.17
CA ILE A 5 24.31 -5.04 -5.64
C ILE A 5 24.29 -6.28 -6.54
N VAL A 6 23.12 -6.79 -6.87
CA VAL A 6 22.98 -8.00 -7.69
C VAL A 6 23.49 -7.77 -9.11
N PHE A 7 23.03 -6.73 -9.80
CA PHE A 7 23.33 -6.55 -11.21
C PHE A 7 24.71 -5.94 -11.46
N THR A 8 25.19 -5.03 -10.60
CA THR A 8 26.51 -4.42 -10.78
C THR A 8 27.61 -5.29 -10.20
N GLN A 9 27.50 -5.74 -8.94
CA GLN A 9 28.59 -6.45 -8.26
C GLN A 9 28.67 -7.93 -8.69
N HIS A 10 27.51 -8.62 -8.77
CA HIS A 10 27.51 -10.08 -9.05
C HIS A 10 27.36 -10.41 -10.53
N ARG A 11 26.74 -9.59 -11.36
CA ARG A 11 26.56 -9.81 -12.79
C ARG A 11 27.43 -8.92 -13.67
N GLY A 12 28.22 -8.01 -13.09
CA GLY A 12 29.16 -7.18 -13.82
C GLY A 12 28.53 -6.15 -14.77
N TRP A 13 27.28 -5.78 -14.56
CA TRP A 13 26.61 -4.77 -15.37
C TRP A 13 27.14 -3.37 -15.06
N SER A 14 27.18 -2.50 -16.07
CA SER A 14 27.47 -1.09 -15.82
C SER A 14 26.35 -0.45 -14.96
N VAL A 15 26.69 0.63 -14.26
CA VAL A 15 25.70 1.36 -13.42
C VAL A 15 24.50 1.79 -14.26
N GLY A 16 24.70 2.22 -15.51
CA GLY A 16 23.63 2.61 -16.41
C GLY A 16 22.72 1.43 -16.81
N THR A 17 23.28 0.28 -17.16
CA THR A 17 22.49 -0.90 -17.52
C THR A 17 21.79 -1.54 -16.33
N SER A 18 22.34 -1.43 -15.12
CA SER A 18 21.69 -1.93 -13.91
C SER A 18 20.38 -1.17 -13.61
N GLY A 19 20.26 0.07 -14.10
CA GLY A 19 19.01 0.83 -14.05
C GLY A 19 17.86 0.17 -14.83
N LEU A 20 18.16 -0.56 -15.91
CA LEU A 20 17.15 -1.31 -16.68
C LEU A 20 16.49 -2.43 -15.88
N ALA A 21 17.16 -2.92 -14.85
CA ALA A 21 16.58 -3.92 -13.96
C ALA A 21 15.32 -3.40 -13.22
N PHE A 22 15.17 -2.09 -13.05
CA PHE A 22 13.96 -1.48 -12.46
C PHE A 22 12.77 -1.45 -13.43
N LEU A 23 12.96 -1.74 -14.72
CA LEU A 23 11.87 -1.79 -15.70
C LEU A 23 10.76 -2.75 -15.28
N GLY A 24 11.11 -3.90 -14.69
CA GLY A 24 10.13 -4.85 -14.18
C GLY A 24 9.19 -4.21 -13.16
N ILE A 25 9.73 -3.48 -12.19
CA ILE A 25 8.96 -2.76 -11.19
C ILE A 25 8.11 -1.67 -11.85
N GLY A 26 8.69 -0.91 -12.78
CA GLY A 26 7.99 0.15 -13.52
C GLY A 26 6.80 -0.39 -14.30
N VAL A 27 6.98 -1.50 -15.05
CA VAL A 27 5.90 -2.18 -15.78
C VAL A 27 4.82 -2.66 -14.81
N GLY A 28 5.19 -3.26 -13.66
CA GLY A 28 4.24 -3.68 -12.65
C GLY A 28 3.40 -2.53 -12.09
N THR A 29 4.05 -1.39 -11.84
CA THR A 29 3.37 -0.15 -11.41
C THR A 29 2.38 0.37 -12.48
N LEU A 30 2.80 0.41 -13.74
CA LEU A 30 1.95 0.83 -14.85
C LEU A 30 0.75 -0.12 -15.05
N LEU A 31 0.96 -1.43 -14.93
CA LEU A 31 -0.11 -2.42 -14.99
C LEU A 31 -1.10 -2.24 -13.83
N ALA A 32 -0.62 -2.00 -12.61
CA ALA A 32 -1.49 -1.73 -11.46
C ALA A 32 -2.40 -0.53 -11.71
N ILE A 33 -1.87 0.55 -12.30
CA ILE A 33 -2.63 1.76 -12.66
C ILE A 33 -3.57 1.50 -13.85
N ALA A 34 -3.09 0.84 -14.90
CA ALA A 34 -3.91 0.54 -16.08
C ALA A 34 -5.11 -0.36 -15.74
N MET A 35 -4.97 -1.23 -14.74
CA MET A 35 -6.05 -2.11 -14.26
C MET A 35 -7.01 -1.40 -13.28
N GLU A 36 -6.91 -0.08 -13.07
CA GLU A 36 -7.82 0.68 -12.18
C GLU A 36 -9.31 0.40 -12.42
N PRO A 37 -9.82 0.28 -13.67
CA PRO A 37 -11.23 -0.07 -13.90
C PRO A 37 -11.62 -1.44 -13.33
N VAL A 38 -10.69 -2.40 -13.32
CA VAL A 38 -10.90 -3.75 -12.76
C VAL A 38 -10.97 -3.66 -11.24
N TRP A 39 -10.05 -2.94 -10.63
CA TRP A 39 -10.03 -2.74 -9.17
C TRP A 39 -11.28 -2.02 -8.69
N ARG A 40 -11.74 -0.99 -9.40
CA ARG A 40 -13.01 -0.31 -9.09
C ARG A 40 -14.21 -1.24 -9.19
N ARG A 41 -14.27 -2.08 -10.22
CA ARG A 41 -15.34 -3.08 -10.34
C ARG A 41 -15.32 -4.04 -9.15
N LEU A 42 -14.15 -4.53 -8.77
CA LEU A 42 -13.97 -5.43 -7.64
C LEU A 42 -14.42 -4.77 -6.31
N ILE A 43 -14.03 -3.53 -6.08
CA ILE A 43 -14.43 -2.76 -4.90
C ILE A 43 -15.96 -2.55 -4.87
N ASN A 44 -16.55 -2.15 -5.99
CA ASN A 44 -17.99 -1.89 -6.09
C ASN A 44 -18.84 -3.17 -5.99
N SER A 45 -18.30 -4.33 -6.38
CA SER A 45 -18.94 -5.64 -6.24
C SER A 45 -18.83 -6.19 -4.82
N SER A 46 -18.03 -5.56 -3.95
CA SER A 46 -17.91 -5.98 -2.55
C SER A 46 -19.24 -5.83 -1.82
N PRO A 47 -19.63 -6.82 -0.99
CA PRO A 47 -20.83 -6.73 -0.16
C PRO A 47 -20.72 -5.67 0.94
N LYS A 48 -19.52 -5.15 1.20
CA LYS A 48 -19.26 -4.15 2.22
C LYS A 48 -19.59 -2.77 1.70
N LYS A 49 -20.78 -2.29 2.06
CA LYS A 49 -21.25 -0.94 1.75
C LYS A 49 -21.38 -0.13 3.02
N ASP A 50 -21.08 1.16 2.93
CA ASP A 50 -21.28 2.11 3.99
C ASP A 50 -22.80 2.37 4.17
N PRO A 51 -23.36 2.14 5.35
CA PRO A 51 -24.79 2.33 5.61
C PRO A 51 -25.26 3.79 5.47
N GLU A 52 -24.36 4.79 5.66
CA GLU A 52 -24.73 6.21 5.56
C GLU A 52 -24.74 6.71 4.10
N THR A 53 -23.81 6.23 3.27
CA THR A 53 -23.62 6.77 1.91
C THR A 53 -24.07 5.81 0.81
N GLY A 54 -24.31 4.53 1.11
CA GLY A 54 -24.60 3.48 0.14
C GLY A 54 -23.42 3.14 -0.80
N ARG A 55 -22.28 3.80 -0.64
CA ARG A 55 -21.06 3.57 -1.42
C ARG A 55 -20.24 2.42 -0.83
N ALA A 56 -19.23 1.97 -1.58
CA ALA A 56 -18.30 0.98 -1.07
C ALA A 56 -17.62 1.50 0.22
N ALA A 57 -17.69 0.70 1.28
CA ALA A 57 -17.06 1.03 2.55
C ALA A 57 -15.52 1.07 2.41
N PRO A 58 -14.79 1.79 3.26
CA PRO A 58 -13.32 1.77 3.25
C PRO A 58 -12.74 0.35 3.27
N GLU A 59 -13.39 -0.59 3.95
CA GLU A 59 -13.01 -2.00 4.00
C GLU A 59 -13.04 -2.68 2.63
N ALA A 60 -13.87 -2.23 1.69
CA ALA A 60 -13.87 -2.76 0.35
C ALA A 60 -12.57 -2.45 -0.41
N THR A 61 -11.91 -1.33 -0.11
CA THR A 61 -10.59 -1.00 -0.67
C THR A 61 -9.50 -1.91 -0.12
N ALA A 62 -9.65 -2.41 1.11
CA ALA A 62 -8.72 -3.35 1.71
C ALA A 62 -8.67 -4.69 0.95
N LEU A 63 -9.69 -5.06 0.18
CA LEU A 63 -9.66 -6.25 -0.66
C LEU A 63 -8.54 -6.18 -1.72
N VAL A 64 -8.39 -5.03 -2.38
CA VAL A 64 -7.32 -4.82 -3.36
C VAL A 64 -5.95 -4.75 -2.68
N MET A 65 -5.89 -4.17 -1.47
CA MET A 65 -4.68 -4.18 -0.65
C MET A 65 -4.25 -5.61 -0.29
N CYS A 66 -5.20 -6.55 -0.03
CA CYS A 66 -4.91 -7.96 0.20
C CYS A 66 -4.24 -8.61 -1.03
N ILE A 67 -4.70 -8.29 -2.24
CA ILE A 67 -4.07 -8.78 -3.48
C ILE A 67 -2.64 -8.26 -3.57
N GLY A 68 -2.44 -6.96 -3.33
CA GLY A 68 -1.10 -6.36 -3.30
C GLY A 68 -0.17 -7.02 -2.28
N ALA A 69 -0.67 -7.27 -1.07
CA ALA A 69 0.09 -7.89 0.00
C ALA A 69 0.55 -9.33 -0.29
N VAL A 70 -0.13 -10.04 -1.19
CA VAL A 70 0.28 -11.38 -1.65
C VAL A 70 1.26 -11.29 -2.83
N LEU A 71 1.03 -10.36 -3.76
CA LEU A 71 1.88 -10.20 -4.94
C LEU A 71 3.29 -9.72 -4.59
N THR A 72 3.43 -8.85 -3.60
CA THR A 72 4.73 -8.29 -3.21
C THR A 72 5.72 -9.36 -2.76
N PRO A 73 5.42 -10.22 -1.76
CA PRO A 73 6.35 -11.25 -1.32
C PRO A 73 6.60 -12.33 -2.39
N ILE A 74 5.62 -12.64 -3.26
CA ILE A 74 5.83 -13.55 -4.38
C ILE A 74 6.93 -12.99 -5.30
N GLY A 75 6.80 -11.72 -5.70
CA GLY A 75 7.81 -11.07 -6.53
C GLY A 75 9.19 -11.03 -5.86
N GLN A 76 9.22 -10.65 -4.57
CA GLN A 76 10.44 -10.56 -3.77
C GLN A 76 11.14 -11.90 -3.60
N LEU A 77 10.42 -12.96 -3.21
CA LEU A 77 11.00 -14.27 -2.99
C LEU A 77 11.54 -14.89 -4.28
N VAL A 78 10.77 -14.83 -5.37
CA VAL A 78 11.23 -15.37 -6.65
C VAL A 78 12.41 -14.56 -7.20
N PHE A 79 12.40 -13.23 -7.06
CA PHE A 79 13.56 -12.40 -7.38
C PHE A 79 14.79 -12.86 -6.61
N SER A 80 14.67 -13.10 -5.30
CA SER A 80 15.77 -13.47 -4.42
C SER A 80 16.45 -14.79 -4.84
N TRP A 81 15.68 -15.76 -5.31
CA TRP A 81 16.21 -17.06 -5.74
C TRP A 81 16.58 -17.12 -7.23
N THR A 82 16.19 -16.14 -8.02
CA THR A 82 16.54 -16.05 -9.45
C THR A 82 17.62 -15.02 -9.76
N CYS A 83 17.97 -14.17 -8.77
CA CYS A 83 19.01 -13.17 -8.94
C CYS A 83 20.42 -13.80 -9.12
N LEU A 84 20.67 -14.95 -8.50
CA LEU A 84 21.87 -15.78 -8.61
C LEU A 84 21.48 -17.27 -8.74
N PRO A 85 22.25 -18.12 -9.42
CA PRO A 85 23.54 -17.84 -10.11
C PRO A 85 23.38 -17.00 -11.39
N ALA A 86 24.48 -16.43 -11.88
CA ALA A 86 24.52 -15.64 -13.11
C ALA A 86 24.14 -16.42 -14.38
N SER A 87 24.07 -17.75 -14.30
CA SER A 87 23.61 -18.64 -15.39
C SER A 87 22.10 -18.44 -15.70
N ILE A 88 21.31 -17.95 -14.75
CA ILE A 88 19.89 -17.63 -15.00
C ILE A 88 19.83 -16.37 -15.86
N PRO A 89 19.07 -16.38 -16.98
CA PRO A 89 18.91 -15.18 -17.80
C PRO A 89 18.44 -13.97 -16.97
N PRO A 90 19.03 -12.78 -17.15
CA PRO A 90 18.67 -11.61 -16.35
C PRO A 90 17.21 -11.14 -16.54
N ALA A 91 16.57 -11.56 -17.63
CA ALA A 91 15.16 -11.30 -17.87
C ALA A 91 14.24 -11.93 -16.79
N VAL A 92 14.65 -13.08 -16.21
CA VAL A 92 13.82 -13.78 -15.21
C VAL A 92 13.66 -12.95 -13.93
N PRO A 93 14.73 -12.56 -13.21
CA PRO A 93 14.58 -11.72 -12.03
C PRO A 93 13.93 -10.36 -12.32
N ILE A 94 14.16 -9.79 -13.51
CA ILE A 94 13.51 -8.54 -13.93
C ILE A 94 11.99 -8.74 -14.10
N ALA A 95 11.56 -9.85 -14.71
CA ALA A 95 10.15 -10.19 -14.90
C ALA A 95 9.41 -10.32 -13.55
N PHE A 96 10.05 -10.89 -12.53
CA PHE A 96 9.47 -10.97 -11.19
C PHE A 96 9.47 -9.65 -10.42
N GLY A 97 10.13 -8.62 -10.94
CA GLY A 97 9.88 -7.22 -10.56
C GLY A 97 8.46 -6.74 -10.89
N ILE A 98 7.77 -7.35 -11.86
CA ILE A 98 6.39 -6.98 -12.24
C ILE A 98 5.40 -7.25 -11.10
N PRO A 99 5.25 -8.48 -10.58
CA PRO A 99 4.34 -8.73 -9.46
C PRO A 99 4.75 -7.95 -8.19
N PHE A 100 6.04 -7.77 -7.94
CA PHE A 100 6.53 -6.94 -6.84
C PHE A 100 6.07 -5.48 -6.99
N GLY A 101 6.33 -4.85 -8.14
CA GLY A 101 5.95 -3.46 -8.41
C GLY A 101 4.44 -3.25 -8.39
N MET A 102 3.69 -4.18 -8.98
CA MET A 102 2.23 -4.18 -8.95
C MET A 102 1.71 -4.29 -7.51
N GLY A 103 2.19 -5.26 -6.74
CA GLY A 103 1.77 -5.48 -5.36
C GLY A 103 2.06 -4.30 -4.46
N ASN A 104 3.27 -3.72 -4.56
CA ASN A 104 3.67 -2.54 -3.80
C ASN A 104 2.78 -1.32 -4.14
N THR A 105 2.50 -1.09 -5.41
CA THR A 105 1.64 0.00 -5.88
C THR A 105 0.21 -0.14 -5.38
N LEU A 106 -0.37 -1.35 -5.48
CA LEU A 106 -1.71 -1.64 -4.98
C LEU A 106 -1.79 -1.43 -3.47
N SER A 107 -0.84 -1.96 -2.71
CA SER A 107 -0.79 -1.81 -1.26
C SER A 107 -0.68 -0.34 -0.85
N PHE A 108 0.12 0.45 -1.56
CA PHE A 108 0.31 1.86 -1.29
C PHE A 108 -0.94 2.70 -1.59
N ILE A 109 -1.50 2.56 -2.80
CA ILE A 109 -2.67 3.35 -3.23
C ILE A 109 -3.89 2.99 -2.39
N TYR A 110 -4.20 1.71 -2.28
CA TYR A 110 -5.42 1.27 -1.59
C TYR A 110 -5.29 1.30 -0.07
N GLY A 111 -4.08 1.18 0.49
CA GLY A 111 -3.81 1.46 1.90
C GLY A 111 -4.02 2.94 2.24
N SER A 112 -3.54 3.84 1.39
CA SER A 112 -3.78 5.28 1.54
C SER A 112 -5.27 5.64 1.39
N ASN A 113 -5.96 5.03 0.44
CA ASN A 113 -7.41 5.21 0.24
C ASN A 113 -8.21 4.68 1.44
N TYR A 114 -7.81 3.54 2.01
CA TYR A 114 -8.41 3.02 3.24
C TYR A 114 -8.26 4.01 4.40
N LEU A 115 -7.06 4.53 4.62
CA LEU A 115 -6.82 5.54 5.66
C LEU A 115 -7.64 6.80 5.43
N ALA A 116 -7.65 7.32 4.20
CA ALA A 116 -8.44 8.50 3.86
C ALA A 116 -9.95 8.29 4.10
N GLY A 117 -10.47 7.13 3.70
CA GLY A 117 -11.87 6.76 3.93
C GLY A 117 -12.21 6.54 5.40
N ALA A 118 -11.32 5.92 6.18
CA ALA A 118 -11.53 5.64 7.60
C ALA A 118 -11.50 6.91 8.47
N TYR A 119 -10.61 7.87 8.14
CA TYR A 119 -10.40 9.09 8.94
C TYR A 119 -11.12 10.33 8.40
N GLY A 120 -11.76 10.28 7.23
CA GLY A 120 -12.62 11.35 6.71
C GLY A 120 -11.97 12.73 6.77
N ILE A 121 -12.52 13.65 7.57
CA ILE A 121 -12.01 15.05 7.70
C ILE A 121 -10.57 15.14 8.22
N TYR A 122 -10.07 14.13 8.92
CA TYR A 122 -8.69 14.06 9.43
C TYR A 122 -7.77 13.19 8.54
N ALA A 123 -8.23 12.86 7.32
CA ALA A 123 -7.46 12.04 6.38
C ALA A 123 -6.05 12.60 6.14
N ALA A 124 -5.90 13.92 6.03
CA ALA A 124 -4.60 14.56 5.83
C ALA A 124 -3.62 14.25 6.97
N SER A 125 -4.07 14.33 8.23
CA SER A 125 -3.23 14.01 9.40
C SER A 125 -2.87 12.52 9.45
N ALA A 126 -3.82 11.63 9.12
CA ALA A 126 -3.57 10.19 9.08
C ALA A 126 -2.56 9.82 7.98
N LEU A 127 -2.70 10.41 6.79
CA LEU A 127 -1.76 10.22 5.68
C LEU A 127 -0.39 10.81 5.98
N ALA A 128 -0.31 11.97 6.66
CA ALA A 128 0.96 12.55 7.10
C ALA A 128 1.67 11.63 8.10
N GLY A 129 0.97 11.09 9.09
CA GLY A 129 1.51 10.11 10.02
C GLY A 129 2.05 8.85 9.33
N ASN A 130 1.28 8.32 8.37
CA ASN A 130 1.72 7.18 7.54
C ASN A 130 2.98 7.55 6.72
N ALA A 131 3.04 8.75 6.14
CA ALA A 131 4.21 9.22 5.39
C ALA A 131 5.47 9.31 6.27
N VAL A 132 5.35 9.83 7.49
CA VAL A 132 6.46 9.91 8.46
C VAL A 132 6.97 8.52 8.80
N MET A 133 6.09 7.59 9.19
CA MET A 133 6.50 6.21 9.51
C MET A 133 7.20 5.54 8.33
N ARG A 134 6.65 5.67 7.12
CA ARG A 134 7.26 5.13 5.91
C ARG A 134 8.63 5.75 5.63
N SER A 135 8.79 7.06 5.85
CA SER A 135 10.06 7.75 5.65
C SER A 135 11.13 7.29 6.65
N VAL A 136 10.76 7.05 7.91
CA VAL A 136 11.67 6.52 8.93
C VAL A 136 12.19 5.13 8.52
N PHE A 137 11.31 4.21 8.16
CA PHE A 137 11.71 2.89 7.67
C PHE A 137 12.47 2.96 6.34
N GLY A 138 12.04 3.85 5.44
CA GLY A 138 12.71 4.09 4.15
C GLY A 138 14.12 4.65 4.29
N ALA A 139 14.42 5.39 5.36
CA ALA A 139 15.76 5.85 5.68
C ALA A 139 16.60 4.78 6.41
N ALA A 140 16.00 4.05 7.35
CA ALA A 140 16.70 3.05 8.16
C ALA A 140 17.12 1.81 7.35
N LEU A 141 16.25 1.29 6.48
CA LEU A 141 16.52 0.08 5.71
C LEU A 141 17.70 0.21 4.72
N PRO A 142 17.89 1.31 3.96
CA PRO A 142 19.08 1.48 3.13
C PRO A 142 20.38 1.58 3.90
N LEU A 143 20.36 2.05 5.15
CA LEU A 143 21.56 2.08 6.01
C LEU A 143 21.95 0.67 6.48
N ALA A 144 20.98 -0.16 6.81
CA ALA A 144 21.22 -1.56 7.21
C ALA A 144 21.48 -2.47 6.00
N GLY A 145 21.00 -2.09 4.83
CA GLY A 145 21.01 -2.91 3.61
C GLY A 145 22.41 -3.43 3.23
N PRO A 146 23.40 -2.57 2.97
CA PRO A 146 24.73 -3.01 2.57
C PRO A 146 25.33 -4.02 3.53
N ALA A 147 25.33 -3.73 4.84
CA ALA A 147 25.85 -4.65 5.87
C ALA A 147 25.11 -6.00 5.86
N MET A 148 23.79 -5.99 5.67
CA MET A 148 22.98 -7.21 5.58
C MET A 148 23.36 -8.04 4.32
N TYR A 149 23.55 -7.40 3.17
CA TYR A 149 23.90 -8.08 1.91
C TYR A 149 25.35 -8.55 1.88
N GLU A 150 26.27 -7.90 2.63
CA GLU A 150 27.66 -8.34 2.82
C GLU A 150 27.76 -9.52 3.81
N ALA A 151 27.00 -9.48 4.89
CA ALA A 151 26.99 -10.56 5.89
C ALA A 151 26.23 -11.81 5.41
N MET A 152 25.26 -11.64 4.54
CA MET A 152 24.42 -12.71 3.99
C MET A 152 24.52 -12.71 2.47
N THR A 153 24.33 -13.86 1.82
CA THR A 153 24.21 -13.87 0.35
C THR A 153 22.93 -13.12 -0.08
N PRO A 154 22.90 -12.52 -1.29
CA PRO A 154 21.71 -11.82 -1.78
C PRO A 154 20.42 -12.63 -1.74
N GLN A 155 20.50 -13.95 -1.93
CA GLN A 155 19.34 -14.83 -1.84
C GLN A 155 18.76 -14.84 -0.41
N TRP A 156 19.60 -15.01 0.60
CA TRP A 156 19.16 -15.07 2.00
C TRP A 156 18.70 -13.71 2.52
N ALA A 157 19.41 -12.65 2.15
CA ALA A 157 19.00 -11.28 2.49
C ALA A 157 17.62 -10.94 1.90
N GLY A 158 17.41 -11.27 0.62
CA GLY A 158 16.12 -11.08 -0.03
C GLY A 158 15.03 -12.00 0.53
N THR A 159 15.38 -13.23 0.92
CA THR A 159 14.44 -14.18 1.56
C THR A 159 13.99 -13.65 2.93
N LEU A 160 14.90 -13.10 3.73
CA LEU A 160 14.57 -12.50 5.01
C LEU A 160 13.53 -11.37 4.84
N LEU A 161 13.75 -10.48 3.87
CA LEU A 161 12.79 -9.41 3.58
C LEU A 161 11.46 -9.95 3.08
N GLY A 162 11.48 -10.93 2.17
CA GLY A 162 10.27 -11.57 1.67
C GLY A 162 9.47 -12.30 2.76
N LEU A 163 10.14 -12.94 3.72
CA LEU A 163 9.48 -13.58 4.86
C LEU A 163 8.86 -12.54 5.81
N LEU A 164 9.50 -11.38 6.01
CA LEU A 164 8.90 -10.27 6.74
C LEU A 164 7.63 -9.76 6.03
N GLU A 165 7.65 -9.65 4.70
CA GLU A 165 6.46 -9.30 3.92
C GLU A 165 5.35 -10.34 4.08
N VAL A 166 5.68 -11.63 4.04
CA VAL A 166 4.71 -12.73 4.29
C VAL A 166 4.10 -12.61 5.69
N LEU A 167 4.91 -12.30 6.70
CA LEU A 167 4.42 -12.10 8.07
C LEU A 167 3.43 -10.93 8.18
N LEU A 168 3.53 -9.94 7.29
CA LEU A 168 2.64 -8.78 7.25
C LEU A 168 1.35 -9.02 6.44
N ILE A 169 1.25 -10.09 5.63
CA ILE A 169 0.05 -10.43 4.85
C ILE A 169 -1.24 -10.45 5.70
N PRO A 170 -1.27 -11.00 6.93
CA PRO A 170 -2.49 -11.03 7.72
C PRO A 170 -3.08 -9.66 8.05
N ILE A 171 -2.28 -8.58 8.01
CA ILE A 171 -2.72 -7.23 8.39
C ILE A 171 -3.81 -6.70 7.44
N PRO A 172 -3.63 -6.65 6.11
CA PRO A 172 -4.70 -6.26 5.19
C PRO A 172 -5.94 -7.13 5.29
N PHE A 173 -5.76 -8.43 5.48
CA PHE A 173 -6.90 -9.35 5.68
C PHE A 173 -7.67 -9.06 6.96
N ALA A 174 -6.97 -8.70 8.05
CA ALA A 174 -7.60 -8.28 9.28
C ALA A 174 -8.39 -6.96 9.09
N PHE A 175 -7.85 -5.99 8.35
CA PHE A 175 -8.58 -4.77 8.00
C PHE A 175 -9.79 -5.06 7.12
N TYR A 176 -9.66 -5.94 6.14
CA TYR A 176 -10.80 -6.36 5.32
C TYR A 176 -11.88 -7.05 6.17
N ARG A 177 -11.52 -7.94 7.09
CA ARG A 177 -12.47 -8.75 7.86
C ARG A 177 -13.06 -8.02 9.06
N TYR A 178 -12.23 -7.25 9.76
CA TYR A 178 -12.56 -6.65 11.06
C TYR A 178 -12.47 -5.12 11.08
N GLY A 179 -12.29 -4.46 9.93
CA GLY A 179 -12.10 -3.02 9.82
C GLY A 179 -13.22 -2.22 10.51
N ASP A 180 -14.48 -2.63 10.33
CA ASP A 180 -15.63 -2.01 10.99
C ASP A 180 -15.48 -2.03 12.52
N ARG A 181 -15.15 -3.18 13.09
CA ARG A 181 -14.98 -3.34 14.56
C ARG A 181 -13.80 -2.54 15.08
N ILE A 182 -12.71 -2.47 14.31
CA ILE A 182 -11.52 -1.69 14.67
C ILE A 182 -11.87 -0.20 14.69
N ARG A 183 -12.60 0.29 13.69
CA ARG A 183 -13.06 1.68 13.64
C ARG A 183 -13.99 2.03 14.79
N ASP A 184 -14.96 1.18 15.09
CA ASP A 184 -15.94 1.44 16.15
C ASP A 184 -15.30 1.45 17.55
N ARG A 185 -14.19 0.73 17.76
CA ARG A 185 -13.43 0.75 19.01
C ARG A 185 -12.46 1.93 19.11
N SER A 186 -12.12 2.58 18.01
CA SER A 186 -11.19 3.72 18.00
C SER A 186 -11.84 4.95 18.66
N ARG A 187 -11.24 5.45 19.75
CA ARG A 187 -11.67 6.67 20.43
C ARG A 187 -11.63 7.87 19.47
N VAL A 188 -10.59 7.97 18.66
CA VAL A 188 -10.41 9.06 17.69
C VAL A 188 -11.55 9.07 16.67
N ILE A 189 -11.88 7.93 16.07
CA ILE A 189 -12.93 7.82 15.06
C ILE A 189 -14.31 8.12 15.70
N ARG A 190 -14.54 7.70 16.94
CA ARG A 190 -15.76 8.04 17.67
C ARG A 190 -15.90 9.54 17.90
N GLN A 191 -14.85 10.20 18.38
CA GLN A 191 -14.84 11.67 18.55
C GLN A 191 -15.08 12.39 17.22
N MET A 192 -14.48 11.91 16.13
CA MET A 192 -14.69 12.47 14.79
C MET A 192 -16.15 12.38 14.34
N ARG A 193 -16.81 11.23 14.56
CA ARG A 193 -18.26 11.08 14.25
C ARG A 193 -19.11 12.05 15.06
N GLU A 194 -18.80 12.22 16.35
CA GLU A 194 -19.50 13.19 17.22
C GLU A 194 -19.30 14.63 16.77
N ASP A 195 -18.07 15.01 16.40
CA ASP A 195 -17.76 16.38 15.96
C ASP A 195 -18.39 16.67 14.58
N LYS A 196 -18.41 15.68 13.68
CA LYS A 196 -19.13 15.78 12.40
C LYS A 196 -20.63 16.01 12.65
N ALA A 197 -21.25 15.19 13.49
CA ALA A 197 -22.66 15.33 13.83
C ALA A 197 -22.98 16.69 14.49
N LYS A 198 -22.10 17.22 15.37
CA LYS A 198 -22.22 18.56 15.94
C LYS A 198 -22.13 19.66 14.87
N SER A 199 -21.19 19.54 13.94
CA SER A 199 -21.02 20.51 12.85
C SER A 199 -22.22 20.53 11.91
N GLU A 200 -22.76 19.38 11.53
CA GLU A 200 -23.94 19.25 10.70
C GLU A 200 -25.18 19.85 11.38
N ARG A 201 -25.38 19.61 12.68
CA ARG A 201 -26.46 20.24 13.48
C ARG A 201 -26.32 21.76 13.54
N ARG A 202 -25.10 22.29 13.67
CA ARG A 202 -24.83 23.73 13.62
C ARG A 202 -25.18 24.33 12.27
N GLN A 203 -24.76 23.65 11.20
CA GLN A 203 -25.02 24.09 9.84
C GLN A 203 -26.53 24.08 9.50
N ALA A 204 -27.23 23.01 9.90
CA ALA A 204 -28.68 22.91 9.72
C ALA A 204 -29.42 24.02 10.47
N ARG A 205 -29.02 24.33 11.72
CA ARG A 205 -29.60 25.45 12.49
C ARG A 205 -29.32 26.80 11.85
N TRP A 206 -28.13 27.01 11.29
CA TRP A 206 -27.77 28.25 10.59
C TRP A 206 -28.62 28.43 9.33
N LEU A 207 -28.74 27.38 8.50
CA LEU A 207 -29.58 27.39 7.29
C LEU A 207 -31.05 27.67 7.62
N ALA A 208 -31.61 27.05 8.66
CA ALA A 208 -32.99 27.29 9.10
C ALA A 208 -33.20 28.73 9.57
N ARG A 209 -32.21 29.32 10.26
CA ARG A 209 -32.26 30.76 10.64
C ARG A 209 -32.25 31.69 9.43
N LYS A 210 -31.37 31.40 8.44
CA LYS A 210 -31.27 32.17 7.21
C LYS A 210 -32.56 32.14 6.40
N GLN A 211 -33.16 30.96 6.26
CA GLN A 211 -34.45 30.81 5.57
C GLN A 211 -35.58 31.55 6.24
N ARG A 212 -35.62 31.57 7.59
CA ARG A 212 -36.64 32.37 8.36
C ARG A 212 -36.43 33.87 8.20
N ALA A 213 -35.18 34.32 8.11
CA ALA A 213 -34.86 35.74 7.89
C ALA A 213 -35.23 36.21 6.48
N GLN A 214 -35.14 35.35 5.48
CA GLN A 214 -35.52 35.67 4.06
C GLN A 214 -37.04 35.66 3.84
N LYS A 215 -37.84 35.05 4.73
CA LYS A 215 -39.29 34.99 4.62
C LYS A 215 -39.99 36.13 5.39
N ARG A 216 -39.22 36.99 6.06
CA ARG A 216 -39.69 38.24 6.70
C ARG A 216 -39.36 39.46 5.85
#